data_eeae114a3ce89b22a1aed571a53d378d
#
_entry.id   eeae114a3ce89b22a1aed571a53d378d
#
_cell.length_a   1.000
_cell.length_b   1.000
_cell.length_c   1.000
_cell.angle_alpha   90.00
_cell.angle_beta   90.00
_cell.angle_gamma   90.00
#
_symmetry.space_group_name_H-M   'P 1'
#
loop_
_entity.id
_entity.type
_entity.pdbx_description
1 polymer ?
#
loop_
_entity_poly.entity_id
_entity_poly.type
_entity_poly.pdbx_seq_one_letter_code
_entity_poly.pdbx_strand_id
1 'polypeptide(L)'
;KYLLIPQGAKLIGQYDSSVAFGQSRILLVWTRIIMPDGTSIVLERQPGADTEGYAGLEDDVDNHWGMLFKAAVLSALLSVGSEAGTSQDENNLVQAIRSGASNSISQTGQQIVQRQLNIQPTLTIRPGFPVRVIVTRDLVLTPYGQGGTP
;
A
#
# COMPACT_ATOMS: atom_id res chain seq x y z
N LYS A 1 38.10 -16.28 -3.91
CA LYS A 1 36.79 -15.58 -3.93
C LYS A 1 37.07 -14.12 -4.18
N TYR A 2 36.36 -13.53 -5.13
CA TYR A 2 36.48 -12.09 -5.44
C TYR A 2 35.29 -11.34 -4.82
N LEU A 3 35.53 -10.15 -4.32
CA LEU A 3 34.50 -9.23 -3.90
C LEU A 3 33.92 -8.54 -5.15
N LEU A 4 32.64 -8.74 -5.42
CA LEU A 4 32.00 -8.18 -6.61
C LEU A 4 31.25 -6.89 -6.27
N ILE A 5 30.53 -6.88 -5.14
CA ILE A 5 29.78 -5.73 -4.65
C ILE A 5 30.25 -5.45 -3.22
N PRO A 6 30.97 -4.35 -2.99
CA PRO A 6 31.48 -4.01 -1.66
C PRO A 6 30.38 -3.40 -0.79
N GLN A 7 30.59 -3.41 0.50
CA GLN A 7 29.78 -2.65 1.44
C GLN A 7 29.86 -1.15 1.11
N GLY A 8 28.74 -0.46 1.20
CA GLY A 8 28.62 0.95 0.82
C GLY A 8 28.14 1.17 -0.61
N ALA A 9 27.97 0.11 -1.41
CA ALA A 9 27.30 0.21 -2.70
C ALA A 9 25.83 0.66 -2.51
N LYS A 10 25.34 1.53 -3.39
CA LYS A 10 24.00 2.07 -3.35
C LYS A 10 23.11 1.42 -4.40
N LEU A 11 21.96 0.89 -4.00
CA LEU A 11 20.93 0.40 -4.89
C LEU A 11 19.96 1.53 -5.23
N ILE A 12 19.68 1.70 -6.51
CA ILE A 12 18.67 2.63 -7.01
C ILE A 12 17.58 1.82 -7.68
N GLY A 13 16.32 2.09 -7.28
CA GLY A 13 15.16 1.40 -7.81
C GLY A 13 13.99 2.35 -8.00
N GLN A 14 12.94 1.78 -8.56
CA GLN A 14 11.62 2.40 -8.70
C GLN A 14 10.60 1.53 -8.00
N TYR A 15 9.65 2.15 -7.33
CA TYR A 15 8.53 1.46 -6.71
C TYR A 15 7.22 1.85 -7.37
N ASP A 16 6.24 0.96 -7.29
CA ASP A 16 4.89 1.25 -7.73
C ASP A 16 4.13 1.89 -6.57
N SER A 17 3.67 3.12 -6.78
CA SER A 17 2.88 3.88 -5.81
C SER A 17 1.37 3.64 -5.95
N SER A 18 0.93 2.89 -6.95
CA SER A 18 -0.48 2.55 -7.17
C SER A 18 -0.91 1.44 -6.23
N VAL A 19 -1.17 1.80 -4.97
CA VAL A 19 -1.54 0.84 -3.93
C VAL A 19 -3.07 0.69 -3.90
N ALA A 20 -3.56 -0.54 -4.00
CA ALA A 20 -4.97 -0.85 -3.86
C ALA A 20 -5.35 -1.16 -2.40
N PHE A 21 -6.63 -0.99 -2.05
CA PHE A 21 -7.14 -1.39 -0.74
C PHE A 21 -6.86 -2.89 -0.49
N GLY A 22 -6.30 -3.20 0.68
CA GLY A 22 -5.91 -4.56 1.04
C GLY A 22 -4.53 -4.99 0.54
N GLN A 23 -3.81 -4.13 -0.18
CA GLN A 23 -2.42 -4.39 -0.54
C GLN A 23 -1.51 -4.07 0.65
N SER A 24 -0.67 -5.03 1.05
CA SER A 24 0.28 -4.89 2.16
C SER A 24 1.73 -4.76 1.70
N ARG A 25 2.02 -4.98 0.41
CA ARG A 25 3.39 -5.05 -0.12
C ARG A 25 3.66 -3.97 -1.15
N ILE A 26 4.81 -3.31 -1.03
CA ILE A 26 5.32 -2.36 -2.02
C ILE A 26 6.14 -3.14 -3.05
N LEU A 27 5.67 -3.13 -4.29
CA LEU A 27 6.43 -3.71 -5.40
C LEU A 27 7.51 -2.72 -5.84
N LEU A 28 8.73 -3.20 -5.98
CA LEU A 28 9.84 -2.38 -6.42
C LEU A 28 10.75 -3.16 -7.37
N VAL A 29 11.41 -2.44 -8.24
CA VAL A 29 12.40 -2.94 -9.16
C VAL A 29 13.69 -2.15 -9.03
N TRP A 30 14.81 -2.85 -9.01
CA TRP A 30 16.14 -2.27 -8.96
C TRP A 30 16.63 -1.99 -10.37
N THR A 31 17.11 -0.78 -10.59
CA THR A 31 17.51 -0.32 -11.92
C THR A 31 19.02 -0.11 -12.03
N ARG A 32 19.69 0.14 -10.89
CA ARG A 32 21.11 0.48 -10.89
C ARG A 32 21.77 0.17 -9.55
N ILE A 33 23.04 -0.23 -9.60
CA ILE A 33 23.97 -0.24 -8.46
C ILE A 33 25.03 0.84 -8.70
N ILE A 34 25.30 1.65 -7.70
CA ILE A 34 26.42 2.59 -7.68
C ILE A 34 27.43 2.07 -6.67
N MET A 35 28.63 1.81 -7.12
CA MET A 35 29.76 1.37 -6.28
C MET A 35 30.35 2.56 -5.51
N PRO A 36 31.11 2.31 -4.41
CA PRO A 36 31.76 3.39 -3.65
C PRO A 36 32.80 4.18 -4.43
N ASP A 37 33.39 3.58 -5.45
CA ASP A 37 34.35 4.21 -6.36
C ASP A 37 33.68 5.12 -7.42
N GLY A 38 32.35 5.21 -7.43
CA GLY A 38 31.60 5.99 -8.40
C GLY A 38 31.21 5.23 -9.67
N THR A 39 31.69 4.02 -9.87
CA THR A 39 31.25 3.19 -11.00
C THR A 39 29.79 2.77 -10.83
N SER A 40 29.08 2.62 -11.92
CA SER A 40 27.68 2.21 -11.85
C SER A 40 27.36 1.07 -12.82
N ILE A 41 26.52 0.17 -12.35
CA ILE A 41 26.05 -1.01 -13.07
C ILE A 41 24.56 -0.90 -13.27
N VAL A 42 24.09 -1.08 -14.49
CA VAL A 42 22.67 -1.11 -14.83
C VAL A 42 22.11 -2.49 -14.54
N LEU A 43 20.98 -2.54 -13.82
CA LEU A 43 20.29 -3.77 -13.38
C LEU A 43 19.01 -3.98 -14.16
N GLU A 44 18.81 -3.68 -15.30
CA GLU A 44 17.65 -3.99 -16.17
C GLU A 44 16.35 -4.40 -15.41
N ARG A 45 15.94 -3.61 -14.41
CA ARG A 45 14.70 -3.78 -13.63
C ARG A 45 14.62 -5.11 -12.86
N GLN A 46 15.64 -5.44 -12.08
CA GLN A 46 15.63 -6.63 -11.24
C GLN A 46 14.60 -6.48 -10.09
N PRO A 47 13.74 -7.47 -9.84
CA PRO A 47 12.74 -7.37 -8.79
C PRO A 47 13.36 -7.34 -7.39
N GLY A 48 12.78 -6.52 -6.53
CA GLY A 48 13.08 -6.50 -5.10
C GLY A 48 12.28 -7.54 -4.35
N ALA A 49 12.87 -8.11 -3.31
CA ALA A 49 12.22 -9.05 -2.41
C ALA A 49 12.57 -8.74 -0.95
N ASP A 50 11.75 -9.25 -0.05
CA ASP A 50 12.04 -9.26 1.38
C ASP A 50 13.05 -10.35 1.77
N THR A 51 13.31 -10.45 3.07
CA THR A 51 14.24 -11.47 3.61
C THR A 51 13.76 -12.90 3.46
N GLU A 52 12.48 -13.11 3.24
CA GLU A 52 11.85 -14.41 3.05
C GLU A 52 11.83 -14.83 1.58
N GLY A 53 12.08 -13.89 0.67
CA GLY A 53 12.12 -14.12 -0.77
C GLY A 53 10.83 -13.82 -1.50
N TYR A 54 9.82 -13.28 -0.82
CA TYR A 54 8.59 -12.84 -1.47
C TYR A 54 8.82 -11.53 -2.23
N ALA A 55 8.18 -11.40 -3.38
CA ALA A 55 8.27 -10.19 -4.19
C ALA A 55 7.70 -8.96 -3.46
N GLY A 56 8.43 -7.84 -3.56
CA GLY A 56 8.10 -6.61 -2.87
C GLY A 56 8.54 -6.60 -1.40
N LEU A 57 8.29 -5.46 -0.74
CA LEU A 57 8.61 -5.25 0.66
C LEU A 57 7.32 -5.04 1.45
N GLU A 58 7.25 -5.62 2.64
CA GLU A 58 6.15 -5.45 3.59
C GLU A 58 6.78 -5.13 4.96
N ASP A 59 6.38 -4.00 5.53
CA ASP A 59 6.84 -3.59 6.86
C ASP A 59 5.62 -3.10 7.65
N ASP A 60 5.28 -1.82 7.61
CA ASP A 60 4.15 -1.26 8.32
C ASP A 60 3.03 -0.84 7.35
N VAL A 61 1.80 -1.25 7.65
CA VAL A 61 0.63 -1.02 6.80
C VAL A 61 -0.46 -0.33 7.59
N ASP A 62 -0.68 0.96 7.32
CA ASP A 62 -1.82 1.69 7.87
C ASP A 62 -3.02 1.58 6.93
N ASN A 63 -3.97 0.74 7.27
CA ASN A 63 -5.23 0.56 6.55
C ASN A 63 -6.32 1.56 6.98
N HIS A 64 -5.99 2.55 7.78
CA HIS A 64 -6.93 3.59 8.26
C HIS A 64 -8.19 3.01 8.92
N TRP A 65 -8.06 1.89 9.64
CA TRP A 65 -9.17 1.21 10.31
C TRP A 65 -9.99 2.12 11.21
N GLY A 66 -9.35 3.10 11.86
CA GLY A 66 -10.05 4.07 12.69
C GLY A 66 -11.07 4.90 11.91
N MET A 67 -10.80 5.21 10.66
CA MET A 67 -11.70 5.97 9.78
C MET A 67 -12.86 5.09 9.31
N LEU A 68 -12.58 3.83 8.94
CA LEU A 68 -13.59 2.84 8.60
C LEU A 68 -14.54 2.55 9.76
N PHE A 69 -14.00 2.42 10.98
CA PHE A 69 -14.80 2.16 12.18
C PHE A 69 -15.70 3.35 12.53
N LYS A 70 -15.21 4.59 12.43
CA LYS A 70 -16.02 5.80 12.62
C LYS A 70 -17.17 5.88 11.63
N ALA A 71 -16.94 5.57 10.36
CA ALA A 71 -17.96 5.57 9.33
C ALA A 71 -19.04 4.48 9.60
N ALA A 72 -18.63 3.28 10.00
CA ALA A 72 -19.52 2.18 10.33
C ALA A 72 -20.39 2.50 11.55
N VAL A 73 -19.81 3.05 12.62
CA VAL A 73 -20.54 3.45 13.83
C VAL A 73 -21.54 4.58 13.54
N LEU A 74 -21.13 5.58 12.76
CA LEU A 74 -22.02 6.67 12.37
C LEU A 74 -23.21 6.17 11.54
N SER A 75 -22.98 5.26 10.60
CA SER A 75 -24.02 4.63 9.80
C SER A 75 -24.98 3.81 10.66
N ALA A 76 -24.47 3.05 11.64
CA ALA A 76 -25.32 2.28 12.57
C ALA A 76 -26.16 3.18 13.46
N LEU A 77 -25.61 4.28 13.99
CA LEU A 77 -26.36 5.25 14.80
C LEU A 77 -27.48 5.93 14.01
N LEU A 78 -27.22 6.29 12.75
CA LEU A 78 -28.23 6.86 11.86
C LEU A 78 -29.34 5.86 11.54
N SER A 79 -29.03 4.59 11.36
CA SER A 79 -30.00 3.52 11.11
C SER A 79 -30.90 3.28 12.33
N VAL A 80 -30.32 3.17 13.54
CA VAL A 80 -31.08 2.97 14.79
C VAL A 80 -31.93 4.19 15.14
N GLY A 81 -31.40 5.40 14.91
CA GLY A 81 -32.16 6.65 15.15
C GLY A 81 -33.39 6.78 14.24
N SER A 82 -33.43 6.14 13.08
CA SER A 82 -34.58 6.13 12.19
C SER A 82 -35.68 5.11 12.61
N GLU A 83 -35.33 4.09 13.41
CA GLU A 83 -36.26 3.05 13.86
C GLU A 83 -36.88 3.34 15.24
N ALA A 84 -36.24 4.14 16.08
CA ALA A 84 -36.64 4.38 17.46
C ALA A 84 -37.93 5.26 17.62
N GLY A 85 -38.58 5.67 16.53
CA GLY A 85 -39.76 6.55 16.54
C GLY A 85 -41.06 5.91 16.10
N THR A 86 -41.22 4.59 16.14
CA THR A 86 -42.49 3.93 15.69
C THR A 86 -43.47 3.77 16.80
N SER A 87 -44.37 4.74 16.94
CA SER A 87 -45.73 4.54 17.52
C SER A 87 -46.73 4.29 16.41
N GLN A 88 -47.61 3.31 16.62
CA GLN A 88 -48.46 2.64 15.62
C GLN A 88 -49.58 3.47 14.98
N ASP A 89 -49.69 4.77 15.20
CA ASP A 89 -50.85 5.59 14.80
C ASP A 89 -50.55 6.79 13.88
N GLU A 90 -49.43 6.78 13.15
CA GLU A 90 -49.08 7.92 12.29
C GLU A 90 -49.49 7.71 10.83
N ASN A 91 -50.21 8.71 10.28
CA ASN A 91 -50.74 8.80 8.92
C ASN A 91 -49.74 8.45 7.82
N ASN A 92 -50.21 7.94 6.70
CA ASN A 92 -49.46 7.56 5.48
C ASN A 92 -48.43 8.59 5.02
N LEU A 93 -48.60 9.89 5.35
CA LEU A 93 -47.64 10.95 5.02
C LEU A 93 -46.34 10.84 5.81
N VAL A 94 -46.42 10.55 7.10
CA VAL A 94 -45.26 10.38 7.98
C VAL A 94 -44.50 9.12 7.57
N GLN A 95 -45.22 8.06 7.17
CA GLN A 95 -44.61 6.83 6.67
C GLN A 95 -43.88 7.05 5.33
N ALA A 96 -44.43 7.88 4.42
CA ALA A 96 -43.78 8.23 3.17
C ALA A 96 -42.49 9.08 3.38
N ILE A 97 -42.56 10.05 4.29
CA ILE A 97 -41.40 10.88 4.67
C ILE A 97 -40.31 10.00 5.31
N ARG A 98 -40.70 9.09 6.20
CA ARG A 98 -39.80 8.16 6.87
C ARG A 98 -39.11 7.21 5.86
N SER A 99 -39.89 6.62 4.95
CA SER A 99 -39.34 5.76 3.89
C SER A 99 -38.39 6.52 2.97
N GLY A 100 -38.71 7.75 2.60
CA GLY A 100 -37.85 8.61 1.82
C GLY A 100 -36.53 8.95 2.55
N ALA A 101 -36.64 9.30 3.84
CA ALA A 101 -35.47 9.57 4.66
C ALA A 101 -34.59 8.32 4.85
N SER A 102 -35.20 7.17 5.13
CA SER A 102 -34.49 5.89 5.27
C SER A 102 -33.74 5.50 3.99
N ASN A 103 -34.37 5.64 2.83
CA ASN A 103 -33.74 5.37 1.55
C ASN A 103 -32.57 6.33 1.26
N SER A 104 -32.74 7.61 1.57
CA SER A 104 -31.67 8.62 1.42
C SER A 104 -30.49 8.34 2.34
N ILE A 105 -30.74 7.95 3.58
CA ILE A 105 -29.71 7.57 4.54
C ILE A 105 -28.98 6.30 4.08
N SER A 106 -29.71 5.30 3.57
CA SER A 106 -29.10 4.07 3.05
C SER A 106 -28.21 4.34 1.83
N GLN A 107 -28.67 5.17 0.89
CA GLN A 107 -27.89 5.56 -0.27
C GLN A 107 -26.62 6.36 0.13
N THR A 108 -26.78 7.30 1.07
CA THR A 108 -25.64 8.07 1.59
C THR A 108 -24.66 7.15 2.32
N GLY A 109 -25.15 6.20 3.10
CA GLY A 109 -24.32 5.19 3.77
C GLY A 109 -23.53 4.34 2.77
N GLN A 110 -24.16 3.87 1.71
CA GLN A 110 -23.50 3.13 0.64
C GLN A 110 -22.41 3.96 -0.07
N GLN A 111 -22.68 5.23 -0.36
CA GLN A 111 -21.71 6.13 -0.96
C GLN A 111 -20.51 6.38 -0.02
N ILE A 112 -20.75 6.53 1.28
CA ILE A 112 -19.69 6.69 2.28
C ILE A 112 -18.82 5.43 2.33
N VAL A 113 -19.42 4.24 2.38
CA VAL A 113 -18.70 2.97 2.38
C VAL A 113 -17.89 2.81 1.10
N GLN A 114 -18.45 3.09 -0.06
CA GLN A 114 -17.72 3.02 -1.34
C GLN A 114 -16.55 4.01 -1.40
N ARG A 115 -16.73 5.24 -0.88
CA ARG A 115 -15.62 6.21 -0.79
C ARG A 115 -14.52 5.74 0.16
N GLN A 116 -14.89 5.11 1.28
CA GLN A 116 -13.93 4.60 2.25
C GLN A 116 -13.13 3.40 1.69
N LEU A 117 -13.74 2.56 0.85
CA LEU A 117 -13.05 1.45 0.17
C LEU A 117 -12.04 1.95 -0.87
N ASN A 118 -12.17 3.19 -1.34
CA ASN A 118 -11.22 3.82 -2.25
C ASN A 118 -10.04 4.52 -1.54
N ILE A 119 -10.00 4.51 -0.20
CA ILE A 119 -8.86 5.04 0.54
C ILE A 119 -7.70 4.05 0.36
N GLN A 120 -6.63 4.53 -0.26
CA GLN A 120 -5.41 3.76 -0.41
C GLN A 120 -4.71 3.60 0.94
N PRO A 121 -4.26 2.40 1.30
CA PRO A 121 -3.46 2.20 2.50
C PRO A 121 -2.13 2.93 2.39
N THR A 122 -1.63 3.41 3.51
CA THR A 122 -0.27 3.96 3.60
C THR A 122 0.69 2.83 3.95
N LEU A 123 1.62 2.53 3.04
CA LEU A 123 2.67 1.55 3.25
C LEU A 123 3.96 2.28 3.62
N THR A 124 4.52 1.95 4.77
CA THR A 124 5.75 2.56 5.28
C THR A 124 6.84 1.49 5.39
N ILE A 125 7.97 1.72 4.72
CA ILE A 125 9.18 0.90 4.89
C ILE A 125 10.17 1.70 5.71
N ARG A 126 10.54 1.19 6.88
CA ARG A 126 11.46 1.86 7.80
C ARG A 126 12.89 1.88 7.26
N PRO A 127 13.66 2.93 7.53
CA PRO A 127 15.09 2.94 7.23
C PRO A 127 15.80 1.74 7.86
N GLY A 128 16.70 1.11 7.09
CA GLY A 128 17.41 -0.09 7.53
C GLY A 128 16.66 -1.40 7.32
N PHE A 129 15.46 -1.36 6.71
CA PHE A 129 14.74 -2.59 6.37
C PHE A 129 15.57 -3.45 5.39
N PRO A 130 15.80 -4.74 5.69
CA PRO A 130 16.60 -5.61 4.87
C PRO A 130 15.91 -5.93 3.54
N VAL A 131 16.63 -5.79 2.44
CA VAL A 131 16.11 -6.05 1.10
C VAL A 131 16.98 -7.07 0.37
N ARG A 132 16.36 -7.80 -0.56
CA ARG A 132 17.06 -8.71 -1.49
C ARG A 132 16.81 -8.25 -2.93
N VAL A 133 17.80 -8.52 -3.75
CA VAL A 133 17.67 -8.37 -5.20
C VAL A 133 17.58 -9.77 -5.80
N ILE A 134 16.49 -10.05 -6.47
CA ILE A 134 16.35 -11.31 -7.22
C ILE A 134 16.93 -11.06 -8.60
N VAL A 135 18.03 -11.74 -8.90
CA VAL A 135 18.69 -11.63 -10.21
C VAL A 135 17.99 -12.57 -11.17
N THR A 136 17.27 -12.01 -12.13
CA THR A 136 16.50 -12.77 -13.14
C THR A 136 17.21 -12.88 -14.48
N ARG A 137 18.37 -12.21 -14.62
CA ARG A 137 19.20 -12.21 -15.83
C ARG A 137 20.68 -12.24 -15.46
N ASP A 138 21.50 -12.69 -16.37
CA ASP A 138 22.94 -12.71 -16.16
C ASP A 138 23.48 -11.29 -15.97
N LEU A 139 24.28 -11.10 -14.93
CA LEU A 139 24.97 -9.85 -14.63
C LEU A 139 26.46 -10.08 -14.80
N VAL A 140 27.09 -9.30 -15.67
CA VAL A 140 28.55 -9.30 -15.81
C VAL A 140 29.11 -8.31 -14.80
N LEU A 141 29.73 -8.84 -13.75
CA LEU A 141 30.36 -8.04 -12.69
C LEU A 141 31.87 -8.20 -12.75
N THR A 142 32.60 -7.10 -12.69
CA THR A 142 34.03 -7.09 -12.53
C THR A 142 34.37 -7.10 -11.03
N PRO A 143 35.49 -7.78 -10.63
CA PRO A 143 35.91 -7.75 -9.24
C PRO A 143 36.22 -6.32 -8.78
N TYR A 144 35.66 -5.94 -7.64
CA TYR A 144 35.90 -4.62 -7.05
C TYR A 144 37.39 -4.46 -6.67
N GLY A 145 37.99 -3.36 -7.03
CA GLY A 145 39.40 -3.06 -6.75
C GLY A 145 40.42 -3.60 -7.76
N GLN A 146 39.98 -4.30 -8.82
CA GLN A 146 40.85 -4.74 -9.91
C GLN A 146 40.68 -3.93 -11.21
N GLY A 147 39.79 -2.96 -11.22
CA GLY A 147 39.49 -2.08 -12.36
C GLY A 147 40.17 -0.73 -12.21
N GLY A 148 41.47 -0.72 -12.11
CA GLY A 148 42.25 0.51 -11.98
C GLY A 148 43.64 0.40 -12.52
N THR A 149 43.77 0.34 -13.85
CA THR A 149 44.93 0.93 -14.51
C THR A 149 44.46 1.62 -15.79
N PRO A 150 44.81 2.92 -15.93
CA PRO A 150 44.55 3.65 -17.15
C PRO A 150 45.28 3.05 -18.32
#